data_dab9462d5a2ed8fd9ca7ef72a91959a6
#
_entry.id   dab9462d5a2ed8fd9ca7ef72a91959a6
#
_cell.length_a   1.000
_cell.length_b   1.000
_cell.length_c   1.000
_cell.angle_alpha   90.00
_cell.angle_beta   90.00
_cell.angle_gamma   90.00
#
_symmetry.space_group_name_H-M   'P 1'
#
loop_
_entity.id
_entity.type
_entity.pdbx_description
1 polymer ?
#
loop_
_entity_poly.entity_id
_entity_poly.type
_entity_poly.pdbx_seq_one_letter_code
_entity_poly.pdbx_strand_id
1 'polypeptide(L)'
;MAGASGYSFKEWRGTFYPDKMKPEEMLPFYSSRLPTVEINNTFYRFPRQNVLEEWMRITPAAFQFAIKAPRRITHIGRLKPESVTEAIGWLYDNMGPLGDKRGPVLFQCPPTMKKDAARLEAFLALLPPGHRAAFEFRNDSWFCDEVYEALRKAGASLCFSEREDDAPPPLVETAPWGYVRLRLEEYSDHDLAQWAKRLESTGWKHVYAYFMHEPTAPAYAQALMRHAGQ
;
A
#
# COMPACT_ATOMS: atom_id res chain seq x y z
N MET A 1 4.29 -8.55 -6.87
CA MET A 1 3.27 -7.71 -7.52
C MET A 1 3.71 -6.25 -7.48
N ALA A 2 3.61 -5.52 -8.59
CA ALA A 2 3.84 -4.08 -8.60
C ALA A 2 2.65 -3.34 -9.20
N GLY A 3 2.42 -2.10 -8.76
CA GLY A 3 1.34 -1.24 -9.20
C GLY A 3 1.62 0.23 -8.90
N ALA A 4 0.62 1.07 -9.06
CA ALA A 4 0.70 2.50 -8.78
C ALA A 4 -0.21 2.90 -7.61
N SER A 5 0.08 4.05 -7.02
CA SER A 5 -0.72 4.67 -5.96
C SER A 5 -1.90 5.44 -6.53
N GLY A 6 -2.79 4.70 -7.16
CA GLY A 6 -3.98 5.17 -7.87
C GLY A 6 -4.03 4.61 -9.29
N TYR A 7 -5.17 4.79 -9.94
CA TYR A 7 -5.36 4.33 -11.33
C TYR A 7 -6.10 5.34 -12.20
N SER A 8 -6.74 6.36 -11.63
CA SER A 8 -7.63 7.27 -12.34
C SER A 8 -6.98 8.64 -12.54
N PHE A 9 -5.94 8.68 -13.37
CA PHE A 9 -5.18 9.88 -13.67
C PHE A 9 -5.33 10.25 -15.15
N LYS A 10 -5.76 11.50 -15.42
CA LYS A 10 -5.93 12.00 -16.77
C LYS A 10 -4.60 12.16 -17.50
N GLU A 11 -3.55 12.41 -16.75
CA GLU A 11 -2.17 12.61 -17.17
C GLU A 11 -1.56 11.35 -17.81
N TRP A 12 -2.16 10.19 -17.54
CA TRP A 12 -1.74 8.92 -18.15
C TRP A 12 -2.32 8.68 -19.55
N ARG A 13 -3.21 9.57 -20.06
CA ARG A 13 -3.70 9.50 -21.43
C ARG A 13 -2.58 9.83 -22.41
N GLY A 14 -2.51 9.09 -23.51
CA GLY A 14 -1.43 9.20 -24.49
C GLY A 14 -0.15 8.47 -24.13
N THR A 15 0.00 8.01 -22.88
CA THR A 15 1.14 7.21 -22.42
C THR A 15 0.72 5.80 -22.00
N PHE A 16 0.04 5.67 -20.89
CA PHE A 16 -0.46 4.39 -20.40
C PHE A 16 -1.89 4.10 -20.89
N TYR A 17 -2.77 5.09 -20.83
CA TYR A 17 -4.13 5.00 -21.35
C TYR A 17 -4.23 5.53 -22.79
N PRO A 18 -5.10 4.96 -23.65
CA PRO A 18 -5.52 5.62 -24.89
C PRO A 18 -6.02 7.06 -24.64
N ASP A 19 -5.74 7.97 -25.59
CA ASP A 19 -6.04 9.41 -25.46
C ASP A 19 -7.49 9.73 -25.07
N LYS A 20 -8.46 8.99 -25.65
CA LYS A 20 -9.89 9.23 -25.47
C LYS A 20 -10.55 8.29 -24.47
N MET A 21 -9.76 7.60 -23.64
CA MET A 21 -10.29 6.65 -22.64
C MET A 21 -11.20 7.35 -21.63
N LYS A 22 -12.36 6.78 -21.41
CA LYS A 22 -13.31 7.28 -20.42
C LYS A 22 -12.92 6.85 -19.01
N PRO A 23 -13.30 7.62 -17.95
CA PRO A 23 -12.95 7.27 -16.57
C PRO A 23 -13.40 5.87 -16.13
N GLU A 24 -14.58 5.43 -16.56
CA GLU A 24 -15.14 4.11 -16.27
C GLU A 24 -14.37 2.95 -16.91
N GLU A 25 -13.59 3.21 -17.96
CA GLU A 25 -12.77 2.23 -18.66
C GLU A 25 -11.37 2.10 -18.05
N MET A 26 -10.95 3.07 -17.20
CA MET A 26 -9.59 3.12 -16.67
C MET A 26 -9.25 1.94 -15.76
N LEU A 27 -10.13 1.55 -14.84
CA LEU A 27 -9.85 0.43 -13.93
C LEU A 27 -9.79 -0.92 -14.66
N PRO A 28 -10.71 -1.28 -15.55
CA PRO A 28 -10.58 -2.50 -16.38
C PRO A 28 -9.29 -2.52 -17.19
N PHE A 29 -8.92 -1.41 -17.81
CA PHE A 29 -7.68 -1.30 -18.57
C PHE A 29 -6.44 -1.44 -17.69
N TYR A 30 -6.41 -0.73 -16.56
CA TYR A 30 -5.31 -0.79 -15.59
C TYR A 30 -5.11 -2.22 -15.08
N SER A 31 -6.18 -2.84 -14.63
CA SER A 31 -6.14 -4.18 -14.03
C SER A 31 -5.84 -5.30 -15.03
N SER A 32 -5.96 -5.04 -16.34
CA SER A 32 -5.51 -5.98 -17.38
C SER A 32 -3.99 -5.96 -17.60
N ARG A 33 -3.28 -4.99 -17.03
CA ARG A 33 -1.83 -4.76 -17.22
C ARG A 33 -1.02 -4.81 -15.94
N LEU A 34 -1.62 -4.48 -14.82
CA LEU A 34 -0.99 -4.43 -13.51
C LEU A 34 -1.84 -5.23 -12.50
N PRO A 35 -1.23 -6.06 -11.65
CA PRO A 35 -1.96 -7.01 -10.79
C PRO A 35 -2.51 -6.37 -9.51
N THR A 36 -2.14 -5.14 -9.20
CA THR A 36 -2.51 -4.48 -7.93
C THR A 36 -2.54 -2.97 -8.07
N VAL A 37 -3.30 -2.32 -7.20
CA VAL A 37 -3.34 -0.86 -7.05
C VAL A 37 -3.42 -0.47 -5.58
N GLU A 38 -2.75 0.61 -5.19
CA GLU A 38 -2.92 1.25 -3.88
C GLU A 38 -3.97 2.35 -3.98
N ILE A 39 -5.06 2.25 -3.22
CA ILE A 39 -6.13 3.24 -3.21
C ILE A 39 -5.88 4.26 -2.10
N ASN A 40 -5.42 5.46 -2.48
CA ASN A 40 -5.10 6.54 -1.54
C ASN A 40 -6.30 7.42 -1.17
N ASN A 41 -7.29 7.55 -2.04
CA ASN A 41 -8.46 8.41 -1.80
C ASN A 41 -9.27 7.96 -0.59
N THR A 42 -9.18 6.70 -0.17
CA THR A 42 -9.79 6.15 1.05
C THR A 42 -9.31 6.83 2.32
N PHE A 43 -8.16 7.48 2.29
CA PHE A 43 -7.65 8.32 3.37
C PHE A 43 -8.58 9.47 3.73
N TYR A 44 -9.23 10.07 2.73
CA TYR A 44 -10.16 11.19 2.90
C TYR A 44 -11.61 10.74 2.87
N ARG A 45 -11.96 9.88 1.93
CA ARG A 45 -13.32 9.40 1.70
C ARG A 45 -13.32 7.94 1.25
N PHE A 46 -13.94 7.09 2.04
CA PHE A 46 -14.08 5.68 1.68
C PHE A 46 -15.17 5.51 0.59
N PRO A 47 -14.95 4.65 -0.41
CA PRO A 47 -15.95 4.35 -1.43
C PRO A 47 -17.22 3.75 -0.83
N ARG A 48 -18.35 3.95 -1.50
CA ARG A 48 -19.60 3.25 -1.15
C ARG A 48 -19.49 1.77 -1.53
N GLN A 49 -20.26 0.91 -0.88
CA GLN A 49 -20.22 -0.53 -1.12
C GLN A 49 -20.46 -0.90 -2.59
N ASN A 50 -21.44 -0.26 -3.25
CA ASN A 50 -21.70 -0.51 -4.67
C ASN A 50 -20.51 -0.19 -5.59
N VAL A 51 -19.66 0.73 -5.21
CA VAL A 51 -18.42 1.03 -5.97
C VAL A 51 -17.40 -0.10 -5.79
N LEU A 52 -17.28 -0.65 -4.57
CA LEU A 52 -16.39 -1.78 -4.30
C LEU A 52 -16.89 -3.07 -4.97
N GLU A 53 -18.19 -3.30 -4.99
CA GLU A 53 -18.82 -4.39 -5.73
C GLU A 53 -18.54 -4.29 -7.23
N GLU A 54 -18.63 -3.07 -7.80
CA GLU A 54 -18.27 -2.82 -9.19
C GLU A 54 -16.79 -3.09 -9.44
N TRP A 55 -15.88 -2.62 -8.58
CA TRP A 55 -14.45 -2.91 -8.69
C TRP A 55 -14.18 -4.42 -8.67
N MET A 56 -14.88 -5.15 -7.78
CA MET A 56 -14.80 -6.60 -7.71
C MET A 56 -15.21 -7.27 -9.02
N ARG A 57 -16.28 -6.75 -9.65
CA ARG A 57 -16.85 -7.31 -10.88
C ARG A 57 -16.00 -7.08 -12.11
N ILE A 58 -15.40 -5.86 -12.24
CA ILE A 58 -14.72 -5.41 -13.48
C ILE A 58 -13.22 -5.70 -13.53
N THR A 59 -12.65 -6.23 -12.45
CA THR A 59 -11.21 -6.55 -12.40
C THR A 59 -10.98 -8.07 -12.48
N PRO A 60 -9.81 -8.53 -12.94
CA PRO A 60 -9.46 -9.96 -12.95
C PRO A 60 -9.50 -10.60 -11.56
N ALA A 61 -9.74 -11.91 -11.47
CA ALA A 61 -9.87 -12.63 -10.20
C ALA A 61 -8.62 -12.49 -9.29
N ALA A 62 -7.43 -12.48 -9.88
CA ALA A 62 -6.18 -12.36 -9.14
C ALA A 62 -5.80 -10.91 -8.77
N PHE A 63 -6.58 -9.90 -9.20
CA PHE A 63 -6.27 -8.50 -8.94
C PHE A 63 -6.45 -8.16 -7.46
N GLN A 64 -5.55 -7.33 -6.89
CA GLN A 64 -5.61 -6.96 -5.48
C GLN A 64 -5.64 -5.45 -5.25
N PHE A 65 -6.49 -5.02 -4.32
CA PHE A 65 -6.62 -3.64 -3.89
C PHE A 65 -5.93 -3.44 -2.53
N ALA A 66 -4.80 -2.74 -2.49
CA ALA A 66 -4.29 -2.21 -1.22
C ALA A 66 -5.06 -0.94 -0.86
N ILE A 67 -5.44 -0.82 0.40
CA ILE A 67 -6.29 0.28 0.87
C ILE A 67 -5.52 1.12 1.87
N LYS A 68 -5.39 2.42 1.64
CA LYS A 68 -4.84 3.33 2.64
C LYS A 68 -5.89 3.61 3.71
N ALA A 69 -5.55 3.33 4.96
CA ALA A 69 -6.43 3.54 6.09
C ALA A 69 -6.91 5.00 6.20
N PRO A 70 -8.18 5.25 6.54
CA PRO A 70 -8.72 6.59 6.72
C PRO A 70 -7.93 7.43 7.73
N ARG A 71 -7.79 8.75 7.44
CA ARG A 71 -7.06 9.70 8.31
C ARG A 71 -7.57 9.74 9.76
N ARG A 72 -8.84 9.40 9.97
CA ARG A 72 -9.43 9.32 11.31
C ARG A 72 -8.73 8.29 12.20
N ILE A 73 -8.15 7.23 11.62
CA ILE A 73 -7.44 6.19 12.35
C ILE A 73 -6.00 6.63 12.66
N THR A 74 -5.27 7.05 11.64
CA THR A 74 -3.82 7.28 11.74
C THR A 74 -3.45 8.70 12.16
N HIS A 75 -4.09 9.73 11.62
CA HIS A 75 -3.74 11.14 11.82
C HIS A 75 -4.53 11.79 12.95
N ILE A 76 -5.84 11.53 13.06
CA ILE A 76 -6.72 12.09 14.08
C ILE A 76 -6.67 11.22 15.34
N GLY A 77 -7.00 9.95 15.23
CA GLY A 77 -7.02 9.00 16.35
C GLY A 77 -5.63 8.54 16.79
N ARG A 78 -4.60 8.72 15.93
CA ARG A 78 -3.17 8.47 16.22
C ARG A 78 -2.92 7.08 16.80
N LEU A 79 -3.62 6.07 16.27
CA LEU A 79 -3.61 4.67 16.68
C LEU A 79 -4.01 4.42 18.15
N LYS A 80 -4.67 5.38 18.80
CA LYS A 80 -5.14 5.22 20.18
C LYS A 80 -6.38 4.31 20.20
N PRO A 81 -6.36 3.15 20.89
CA PRO A 81 -7.49 2.20 20.91
C PRO A 81 -8.83 2.86 21.22
N GLU A 82 -8.89 3.68 22.26
CA GLU A 82 -10.09 4.39 22.71
C GLU A 82 -10.68 5.34 21.64
N SER A 83 -9.87 5.75 20.66
CA SER A 83 -10.27 6.69 19.61
C SER A 83 -10.53 6.01 18.26
N VAL A 84 -10.06 4.76 18.06
CA VAL A 84 -10.06 4.15 16.72
C VAL A 84 -10.75 2.80 16.62
N THR A 85 -11.13 2.15 17.73
CA THR A 85 -11.74 0.81 17.73
C THR A 85 -12.95 0.74 16.78
N GLU A 86 -13.91 1.66 16.90
CA GLU A 86 -15.07 1.70 15.99
C GLU A 86 -14.66 1.95 14.54
N ALA A 87 -13.65 2.79 14.33
CA ALA A 87 -13.17 3.11 12.98
C ALA A 87 -12.47 1.93 12.31
N ILE A 88 -11.79 1.08 13.08
CA ILE A 88 -11.20 -0.17 12.60
C ILE A 88 -12.30 -1.15 12.20
N GLY A 89 -13.25 -1.42 13.08
CA GLY A 89 -14.41 -2.27 12.76
C GLY A 89 -15.10 -1.80 11.47
N TRP A 90 -15.45 -0.51 11.44
CA TRP A 90 -16.08 0.11 10.27
C TRP A 90 -15.24 -0.05 8.98
N LEU A 91 -13.91 0.13 9.04
CA LEU A 91 -13.03 -0.01 7.89
C LEU A 91 -13.10 -1.42 7.31
N TYR A 92 -12.92 -2.44 8.15
CA TYR A 92 -12.88 -3.83 7.69
C TYR A 92 -14.24 -4.34 7.22
N ASP A 93 -15.34 -3.93 7.87
CA ASP A 93 -16.70 -4.23 7.44
C ASP A 93 -16.99 -3.63 6.06
N ASN A 94 -16.61 -2.35 5.84
CA ASN A 94 -16.82 -1.69 4.56
C ASN A 94 -15.92 -2.21 3.43
N MET A 95 -14.80 -2.87 3.75
CA MET A 95 -13.98 -3.57 2.78
C MET A 95 -14.54 -4.95 2.40
N GLY A 96 -15.58 -5.44 3.08
CA GLY A 96 -16.19 -6.75 2.83
C GLY A 96 -16.46 -7.06 1.35
N PRO A 97 -17.05 -6.13 0.56
CA PRO A 97 -17.34 -6.37 -0.86
C PRO A 97 -16.12 -6.70 -1.74
N LEU A 98 -14.89 -6.35 -1.32
CA LEU A 98 -13.67 -6.69 -2.08
C LEU A 98 -13.34 -8.20 -2.02
N GLY A 99 -13.90 -8.96 -1.06
CA GLY A 99 -13.69 -10.40 -0.97
C GLY A 99 -12.20 -10.79 -1.03
N ASP A 100 -11.87 -11.73 -1.90
CA ASP A 100 -10.50 -12.24 -2.09
C ASP A 100 -9.56 -11.25 -2.79
N LYS A 101 -10.10 -10.18 -3.39
CA LYS A 101 -9.28 -9.10 -3.99
C LYS A 101 -8.82 -8.07 -2.97
N ARG A 102 -9.13 -8.26 -1.70
CA ARG A 102 -8.68 -7.42 -0.61
C ARG A 102 -7.19 -7.65 -0.34
N GLY A 103 -6.38 -6.69 -0.73
CA GLY A 103 -4.95 -6.61 -0.45
C GLY A 103 -4.67 -6.05 0.96
N PRO A 104 -3.42 -5.62 1.22
CA PRO A 104 -3.04 -5.02 2.50
C PRO A 104 -3.75 -3.70 2.79
N VAL A 105 -3.92 -3.41 4.09
CA VAL A 105 -4.27 -2.06 4.57
C VAL A 105 -3.01 -1.34 4.99
N LEU A 106 -2.76 -0.16 4.41
CA LEU A 106 -1.64 0.71 4.75
C LEU A 106 -2.03 1.70 5.84
N PHE A 107 -1.43 1.60 7.01
CA PHE A 107 -1.53 2.56 8.12
C PHE A 107 -0.35 3.52 8.07
N GLN A 108 -0.50 4.65 7.36
CA GLN A 108 0.52 5.69 7.29
C GLN A 108 0.40 6.63 8.49
N CYS A 109 1.42 6.68 9.35
CA CYS A 109 1.47 7.55 10.52
C CYS A 109 2.11 8.91 10.21
N PRO A 110 1.61 10.02 10.76
CA PRO A 110 2.16 11.34 10.48
C PRO A 110 3.55 11.55 11.10
N PRO A 111 4.41 12.43 10.52
CA PRO A 111 5.77 12.68 11.03
C PRO A 111 5.81 13.23 12.46
N THR A 112 4.75 13.90 12.90
CA THR A 112 4.60 14.40 14.26
C THR A 112 4.26 13.32 15.30
N MET A 113 4.04 12.07 14.87
CA MET A 113 3.71 10.96 15.75
C MET A 113 4.97 10.21 16.14
N LYS A 114 5.50 10.51 17.33
CA LYS A 114 6.65 9.80 17.91
C LYS A 114 6.25 8.41 18.39
N LYS A 115 7.25 7.53 18.51
CA LYS A 115 7.12 6.16 19.00
C LYS A 115 6.36 6.09 20.34
N ASP A 116 5.47 5.13 20.37
CA ASP A 116 4.79 4.66 21.58
C ASP A 116 4.48 3.17 21.34
N ALA A 117 5.36 2.31 21.82
CA ALA A 117 5.29 0.88 21.54
C ALA A 117 4.05 0.23 22.17
N ALA A 118 3.68 0.64 23.39
CA ALA A 118 2.49 0.12 24.06
C ALA A 118 1.21 0.47 23.27
N ARG A 119 1.14 1.69 22.71
CA ARG A 119 0.04 2.07 21.84
C ARG A 119 0.02 1.25 20.56
N LEU A 120 1.18 1.00 19.94
CA LEU A 120 1.26 0.17 18.74
C LEU A 120 0.78 -1.26 19.04
N GLU A 121 1.23 -1.88 20.10
CA GLU A 121 0.80 -3.23 20.50
C GLU A 121 -0.72 -3.29 20.75
N ALA A 122 -1.26 -2.32 21.48
CA ALA A 122 -2.68 -2.23 21.74
C ALA A 122 -3.50 -2.00 20.44
N PHE A 123 -2.97 -1.23 19.51
CA PHE A 123 -3.59 -1.03 18.19
C PHE A 123 -3.54 -2.32 17.35
N LEU A 124 -2.39 -3.00 17.31
CA LEU A 124 -2.23 -4.26 16.57
C LEU A 124 -3.22 -5.33 17.04
N ALA A 125 -3.53 -5.36 18.34
CA ALA A 125 -4.52 -6.27 18.92
C ALA A 125 -5.98 -6.00 18.45
N LEU A 126 -6.27 -4.82 17.91
CA LEU A 126 -7.59 -4.50 17.35
C LEU A 126 -7.76 -4.99 15.91
N LEU A 127 -6.67 -5.33 15.23
CA LEU A 127 -6.73 -5.72 13.82
C LEU A 127 -7.34 -7.13 13.71
N PRO A 128 -8.32 -7.33 12.82
CA PRO A 128 -8.93 -8.65 12.67
C PRO A 128 -7.92 -9.65 12.09
N PRO A 129 -7.93 -10.89 12.55
CA PRO A 129 -7.01 -11.92 12.09
C PRO A 129 -7.18 -12.21 10.59
N GLY A 130 -6.10 -12.66 9.94
CA GLY A 130 -6.11 -13.02 8.52
C GLY A 130 -6.03 -11.83 7.56
N HIS A 131 -5.97 -10.59 8.06
CA HIS A 131 -5.81 -9.39 7.24
C HIS A 131 -4.36 -8.88 7.27
N ARG A 132 -3.86 -8.52 6.08
CA ARG A 132 -2.52 -7.93 5.96
C ARG A 132 -2.56 -6.46 6.34
N ALA A 133 -1.72 -6.05 7.29
CA ALA A 133 -1.54 -4.66 7.71
C ALA A 133 -0.10 -4.22 7.48
N ALA A 134 0.09 -3.09 6.80
CA ALA A 134 1.40 -2.46 6.59
C ALA A 134 1.45 -1.12 7.35
N PHE A 135 2.58 -0.83 7.98
CA PHE A 135 2.77 0.40 8.75
C PHE A 135 3.88 1.25 8.12
N GLU A 136 3.53 2.44 7.66
CA GLU A 136 4.48 3.46 7.22
C GLU A 136 4.66 4.48 8.33
N PHE A 137 5.83 4.46 8.95
CA PHE A 137 6.20 5.47 9.95
C PHE A 137 7.03 6.58 9.31
N ARG A 138 6.67 7.83 9.60
CA ARG A 138 7.33 9.03 9.10
C ARG A 138 8.18 9.76 10.15
N ASN A 139 8.27 9.20 11.35
CA ASN A 139 9.13 9.68 12.43
C ASN A 139 10.15 8.59 12.76
N ASP A 140 11.43 8.96 12.81
CA ASP A 140 12.53 7.99 12.92
C ASP A 140 12.56 7.27 14.26
N SER A 141 11.91 7.82 15.30
CA SER A 141 11.79 7.15 16.58
C SER A 141 11.13 5.77 16.53
N TRP A 142 10.40 5.47 15.44
CA TRP A 142 9.74 4.17 15.25
C TRP A 142 10.68 3.07 14.73
N PHE A 143 11.86 3.42 14.22
CA PHE A 143 12.79 2.44 13.66
C PHE A 143 13.70 1.85 14.74
N CYS A 144 13.17 0.91 15.50
CA CYS A 144 13.88 0.22 16.57
C CYS A 144 13.33 -1.20 16.78
N ASP A 145 14.13 -2.05 17.43
CA ASP A 145 13.83 -3.48 17.62
C ASP A 145 12.50 -3.72 18.32
N GLU A 146 12.16 -2.93 19.34
CA GLU A 146 10.89 -3.03 20.07
C GLU A 146 9.68 -2.93 19.12
N VAL A 147 9.71 -2.01 18.16
CA VAL A 147 8.65 -1.84 17.16
C VAL A 147 8.66 -2.99 16.15
N TYR A 148 9.84 -3.42 15.72
CA TYR A 148 9.95 -4.54 14.78
C TYR A 148 9.42 -5.83 15.38
N GLU A 149 9.69 -6.10 16.67
CA GLU A 149 9.16 -7.26 17.37
C GLU A 149 7.64 -7.20 17.53
N ALA A 150 7.08 -6.05 17.86
CA ALA A 150 5.62 -5.87 17.92
C ALA A 150 4.95 -6.17 16.56
N LEU A 151 5.53 -5.66 15.46
CA LEU A 151 5.04 -5.93 14.11
C LEU A 151 5.18 -7.42 13.75
N ARG A 152 6.30 -8.08 14.08
CA ARG A 152 6.52 -9.51 13.83
C ARG A 152 5.48 -10.38 14.54
N LYS A 153 5.21 -10.11 15.80
CA LYS A 153 4.18 -10.83 16.58
C LYS A 153 2.81 -10.74 15.93
N ALA A 154 2.48 -9.59 15.34
CA ALA A 154 1.21 -9.36 14.67
C ALA A 154 1.19 -9.82 13.20
N GLY A 155 2.32 -10.24 12.61
CA GLY A 155 2.44 -10.55 11.19
C GLY A 155 2.24 -9.31 10.29
N ALA A 156 2.46 -8.11 10.84
CA ALA A 156 2.32 -6.85 10.14
C ALA A 156 3.64 -6.43 9.46
N SER A 157 3.54 -5.88 8.25
CA SER A 157 4.71 -5.43 7.49
C SER A 157 5.13 -4.02 7.88
N LEU A 158 6.41 -3.81 8.16
CA LEU A 158 6.97 -2.46 8.13
C LEU A 158 7.04 -2.01 6.68
N CYS A 159 6.35 -0.94 6.35
CA CYS A 159 6.40 -0.36 5.01
C CYS A 159 7.73 0.34 4.79
N PHE A 160 8.49 -0.10 3.80
CA PHE A 160 9.57 0.70 3.25
C PHE A 160 8.97 1.79 2.36
N SER A 161 9.29 3.05 2.63
CA SER A 161 8.86 4.17 1.78
C SER A 161 10.04 5.09 1.53
N GLU A 162 10.42 5.26 0.27
CA GLU A 162 11.45 6.24 -0.10
C GLU A 162 11.05 7.64 0.33
N ARG A 163 12.02 8.47 0.60
CA ARG A 163 11.89 9.87 0.96
C ARG A 163 12.79 10.68 0.02
N GLU A 164 12.29 11.79 -0.49
CA GLU A 164 13.03 12.64 -1.42
C GLU A 164 14.20 13.35 -0.74
N ASP A 165 13.96 13.86 0.48
CA ASP A 165 14.89 14.75 1.18
C ASP A 165 15.63 14.08 2.36
N ASP A 166 15.30 12.84 2.70
CA ASP A 166 15.83 12.15 3.87
C ASP A 166 16.38 10.77 3.51
N ALA A 167 17.29 10.26 4.33
CA ALA A 167 17.71 8.87 4.23
C ALA A 167 16.47 7.93 4.30
N PRO A 168 16.36 6.95 3.40
CA PRO A 168 15.24 6.03 3.42
C PRO A 168 15.22 5.24 4.74
N PRO A 169 14.02 4.83 5.21
CA PRO A 169 13.93 3.97 6.37
C PRO A 169 14.63 2.63 6.12
N PRO A 170 15.02 1.89 7.16
CA PRO A 170 15.62 0.58 6.98
C PRO A 170 14.60 -0.39 6.33
N LEU A 171 15.10 -1.25 5.44
CA LEU A 171 14.31 -2.36 4.90
C LEU A 171 14.39 -3.50 5.91
N VAL A 172 13.33 -3.68 6.71
CA VAL A 172 13.25 -4.69 7.78
C VAL A 172 12.08 -5.63 7.55
N GLU A 173 12.37 -6.92 7.57
CA GLU A 173 11.38 -7.96 7.43
C GLU A 173 10.67 -8.20 8.78
N THR A 174 9.42 -7.73 8.87
CA THR A 174 8.57 -7.91 10.06
C THR A 174 7.38 -8.83 9.81
N ALA A 175 7.20 -9.26 8.56
CA ALA A 175 6.17 -10.21 8.14
C ALA A 175 6.73 -11.11 7.02
N PRO A 176 6.10 -12.24 6.69
CA PRO A 176 6.49 -13.07 5.54
C PRO A 176 6.12 -12.45 4.18
N TRP A 177 5.76 -11.21 4.17
CA TRP A 177 5.40 -10.41 2.99
C TRP A 177 5.83 -8.95 3.19
N GLY A 178 6.16 -8.27 2.10
CA GLY A 178 6.68 -6.90 2.12
C GLY A 178 5.72 -5.88 1.50
N TYR A 179 5.83 -4.63 1.98
CA TYR A 179 5.14 -3.48 1.43
C TYR A 179 6.16 -2.36 1.15
N VAL A 180 6.27 -1.95 -0.12
CA VAL A 180 7.29 -1.01 -0.57
C VAL A 180 6.62 0.12 -1.35
N ARG A 181 6.98 1.36 -1.04
CA ARG A 181 6.53 2.56 -1.75
C ARG A 181 7.73 3.27 -2.35
N LEU A 182 7.81 3.25 -3.67
CA LEU A 182 8.88 3.82 -4.47
C LEU A 182 8.45 5.21 -4.92
N ARG A 183 9.18 6.23 -4.50
CA ARG A 183 8.71 7.63 -4.52
C ARG A 183 9.64 8.60 -5.23
N LEU A 184 10.76 8.14 -5.78
CA LEU A 184 11.63 9.00 -6.56
C LEU A 184 10.92 9.44 -7.85
N GLU A 185 11.18 10.66 -8.29
CA GLU A 185 10.62 11.20 -9.52
C GLU A 185 11.00 10.37 -10.75
N GLU A 186 12.24 9.91 -10.78
CA GLU A 186 12.78 9.15 -11.90
C GLU A 186 13.46 7.87 -11.44
N TYR A 187 13.25 6.79 -12.19
CA TYR A 187 13.97 5.53 -12.09
C TYR A 187 14.49 5.15 -13.47
N SER A 188 15.80 4.92 -13.57
CA SER A 188 16.37 4.27 -14.74
C SER A 188 15.98 2.78 -14.76
N ASP A 189 16.11 2.13 -15.92
CA ASP A 189 15.90 0.68 -16.02
C ASP A 189 16.88 -0.10 -15.12
N HIS A 190 18.11 0.44 -14.94
CA HIS A 190 19.09 -0.11 -14.01
C HIS A 190 18.60 -0.04 -12.55
N ASP A 191 18.01 1.07 -12.11
CA ASP A 191 17.50 1.21 -10.75
C ASP A 191 16.38 0.20 -10.49
N LEU A 192 15.49 0.01 -11.45
CA LEU A 192 14.39 -0.97 -11.35
C LEU A 192 14.91 -2.41 -11.31
N ALA A 193 15.96 -2.72 -12.08
CA ALA A 193 16.64 -4.01 -12.01
C ALA A 193 17.31 -4.24 -10.64
N GLN A 194 17.93 -3.20 -10.05
CA GLN A 194 18.49 -3.27 -8.69
C GLN A 194 17.41 -3.46 -7.64
N TRP A 195 16.28 -2.76 -7.79
CA TRP A 195 15.13 -2.96 -6.90
C TRP A 195 14.57 -4.39 -6.99
N ALA A 196 14.42 -4.94 -8.19
CA ALA A 196 13.99 -6.33 -8.36
C ALA A 196 14.91 -7.29 -7.60
N LYS A 197 16.23 -7.21 -7.82
CA LYS A 197 17.23 -8.02 -7.11
C LYS A 197 17.18 -7.84 -5.59
N ARG A 198 17.03 -6.59 -5.13
CA ARG A 198 16.92 -6.30 -3.69
C ARG A 198 15.69 -6.95 -3.07
N LEU A 199 14.54 -6.90 -3.74
CA LEU A 199 13.31 -7.53 -3.28
C LEU A 199 13.39 -9.05 -3.33
N GLU A 200 14.02 -9.64 -4.34
CA GLU A 200 14.27 -11.07 -4.45
C GLU A 200 15.22 -11.61 -3.37
N SER A 201 16.16 -10.77 -2.90
CA SER A 201 17.10 -11.14 -1.83
C SER A 201 16.48 -11.14 -0.44
N THR A 202 15.23 -10.68 -0.28
CA THR A 202 14.49 -10.76 0.99
C THR A 202 13.89 -12.16 1.19
N GLY A 203 13.52 -12.49 2.44
CA GLY A 203 12.75 -13.67 2.77
C GLY A 203 11.24 -13.55 2.50
N TRP A 204 10.79 -12.48 1.87
CA TRP A 204 9.37 -12.25 1.60
C TRP A 204 8.82 -13.22 0.54
N LYS A 205 7.74 -13.88 0.87
CA LYS A 205 7.00 -14.75 -0.08
C LYS A 205 6.19 -13.95 -1.10
N HIS A 206 5.76 -12.75 -0.72
CA HIS A 206 4.99 -11.81 -1.54
C HIS A 206 5.45 -10.39 -1.26
N VAL A 207 5.52 -9.58 -2.31
CA VAL A 207 5.83 -8.14 -2.19
C VAL A 207 4.75 -7.34 -2.90
N TYR A 208 4.29 -6.28 -2.22
CA TYR A 208 3.45 -5.23 -2.78
C TYR A 208 4.32 -3.98 -2.95
N ALA A 209 4.64 -3.63 -4.21
CA ALA A 209 5.44 -2.46 -4.55
C ALA A 209 4.59 -1.44 -5.28
N TYR A 210 4.56 -0.20 -4.79
CA TYR A 210 3.75 0.87 -5.37
C TYR A 210 4.59 2.08 -5.73
N PHE A 211 4.47 2.51 -6.98
CA PHE A 211 5.08 3.73 -7.48
C PHE A 211 4.14 4.92 -7.27
N MET A 212 4.72 6.02 -6.80
CA MET A 212 3.95 7.20 -6.36
C MET A 212 3.90 8.31 -7.40
N HIS A 213 4.86 8.36 -8.33
CA HIS A 213 4.96 9.42 -9.31
C HIS A 213 4.13 9.15 -10.57
N GLU A 214 3.36 10.15 -10.93
CA GLU A 214 2.66 10.29 -12.19
C GLU A 214 3.54 11.11 -13.17
N PRO A 215 3.52 10.86 -14.45
CA PRO A 215 2.74 9.87 -15.22
C PRO A 215 3.45 8.52 -15.42
N THR A 216 4.65 8.33 -14.88
CA THR A 216 5.56 7.22 -15.17
C THR A 216 5.28 5.96 -14.33
N ALA A 217 4.52 6.09 -13.25
CA ALA A 217 4.27 5.00 -12.29
C ALA A 217 3.83 3.66 -12.92
N PRO A 218 2.91 3.60 -13.91
CA PRO A 218 2.55 2.33 -14.54
C PRO A 218 3.72 1.69 -15.30
N ALA A 219 4.52 2.49 -16.00
CA ALA A 219 5.68 2.00 -16.75
C ALA A 219 6.75 1.42 -15.81
N TYR A 220 7.02 2.10 -14.71
CA TYR A 220 7.95 1.62 -13.68
C TYR A 220 7.46 0.32 -13.03
N ALA A 221 6.16 0.23 -12.70
CA ALA A 221 5.59 -1.00 -12.15
C ALA A 221 5.74 -2.19 -13.12
N GLN A 222 5.49 -1.98 -14.41
CA GLN A 222 5.69 -3.00 -15.45
C GLN A 222 7.16 -3.39 -15.60
N ALA A 223 8.08 -2.41 -15.58
CA ALA A 223 9.51 -2.67 -15.67
C ALA A 223 10.03 -3.46 -14.46
N LEU A 224 9.63 -3.08 -13.24
CA LEU A 224 9.98 -3.82 -12.03
C LEU A 224 9.51 -5.29 -12.09
N MET A 225 8.30 -5.53 -12.57
CA MET A 225 7.78 -6.90 -12.74
C MET A 225 8.54 -7.69 -13.79
N ARG A 226 8.88 -7.08 -14.94
CA ARG A 226 9.72 -7.75 -15.95
C ARG A 226 11.08 -8.17 -15.38
N HIS A 227 11.74 -7.29 -14.62
CA HIS A 227 13.02 -7.60 -13.97
C HIS A 227 12.89 -8.70 -12.90
N ALA A 228 11.73 -8.83 -12.26
CA ALA A 228 11.43 -9.90 -11.31
C ALA A 228 10.86 -11.19 -11.98
N GLY A 229 10.94 -11.31 -13.30
CA GLY A 229 10.50 -12.50 -14.04
C GLY A 229 8.98 -12.75 -14.03
N GLN A 230 8.16 -11.70 -13.88
CA GLN A 230 6.69 -11.75 -13.80
C GLN A 230 6.02 -11.10 -15.02
#